data_9a8e755453166d707b1769944f70f188
#
_entry.id   9a8e755453166d707b1769944f70f188
#
_cell.length_a   1.000
_cell.length_b   1.000
_cell.length_c   1.000
_cell.angle_alpha   90.00
_cell.angle_beta   90.00
_cell.angle_gamma   90.00
#
_symmetry.space_group_name_H-M   'P 1'
#
loop_
_entity.id
_entity.type
_entity.pdbx_description
1 polymer ?
#
loop_
_entity_poly.entity_id
_entity_poly.type
_entity_poly.pdbx_seq_one_letter_code
_entity_poly.pdbx_strand_id
1 'polypeptide(L)'
;PPPPAIPVPATEVFNCVSVSANTAYPIDIGAGGSNNTDGNDTTAFGKTGGKGASGGTSPVDNGSTAPLGSGGGGSNCGAGGGGSGTQGNPGGATGGSPGGMAGGGGGAGGAGNSGGAGCGTNEQDGGIGTDFSPTFPGIPNSGVYGGGGGGASRDCQPQRGTGGPGGGGNGERGAAQTAGSAGSANTGGGGGGGGGPTTSGRSGFNGGSGIVVVKELNRASGVWSMQSQFSAQSQGTWPDGSVSVTGIDYLVVG
;
A
#
# COMPACT_ATOMS: atom_id res chain seq x y z
N PRO A 1 -30.49 14.08 0.53
CA PRO A 1 -29.42 13.42 -0.20
C PRO A 1 -28.39 12.93 0.82
N PRO A 2 -27.84 11.72 0.67
CA PRO A 2 -26.77 11.26 1.53
C PRO A 2 -25.56 12.20 1.35
N PRO A 3 -24.74 12.40 2.39
CA PRO A 3 -23.51 13.19 2.26
C PRO A 3 -22.60 12.56 1.20
N PRO A 4 -21.80 13.36 0.46
CA PRO A 4 -20.87 12.82 -0.53
C PRO A 4 -19.89 11.88 0.16
N ALA A 5 -19.64 10.74 -0.47
CA ALA A 5 -18.65 9.77 0.01
C ALA A 5 -17.28 10.46 0.09
N ILE A 6 -16.69 10.46 1.27
CA ILE A 6 -15.33 10.96 1.48
C ILE A 6 -14.39 9.98 0.77
N PRO A 7 -13.46 10.43 -0.09
CA PRO A 7 -12.47 9.54 -0.70
C PRO A 7 -11.66 8.85 0.41
N VAL A 8 -11.63 7.54 0.38
CA VAL A 8 -10.94 6.74 1.40
C VAL A 8 -9.59 6.32 0.83
N PRO A 9 -8.47 6.47 1.58
CA PRO A 9 -7.13 6.07 1.11
C PRO A 9 -7.04 4.56 0.83
N ALA A 10 -6.03 4.13 0.09
CA ALA A 10 -5.73 2.73 -0.27
C ALA A 10 -5.71 1.75 0.92
N THR A 11 -5.69 2.32 2.10
CA THR A 11 -5.76 1.64 3.37
C THR A 11 -6.95 2.20 4.14
N GLU A 12 -7.87 1.35 4.56
CA GLU A 12 -9.10 1.77 5.23
C GLU A 12 -9.18 1.19 6.63
N VAL A 13 -9.45 2.06 7.63
CA VAL A 13 -9.71 1.67 9.03
C VAL A 13 -11.20 1.67 9.25
N PHE A 14 -11.71 0.54 9.74
CA PHE A 14 -13.10 0.39 10.13
C PHE A 14 -13.17 0.22 11.64
N ASN A 15 -13.90 1.11 12.29
CA ASN A 15 -14.07 1.08 13.74
C ASN A 15 -15.42 0.50 14.11
N CYS A 16 -15.46 -0.29 15.19
CA CYS A 16 -16.68 -0.83 15.79
C CYS A 16 -17.58 -1.59 14.80
N VAL A 17 -17.00 -2.41 13.93
CA VAL A 17 -17.78 -3.26 13.04
C VAL A 17 -18.46 -4.34 13.86
N SER A 18 -19.79 -4.39 13.79
CA SER A 18 -20.58 -5.39 14.51
C SER A 18 -20.33 -6.78 13.92
N VAL A 19 -20.01 -7.72 14.78
CA VAL A 19 -19.86 -9.14 14.42
C VAL A 19 -20.81 -9.98 15.28
N SER A 20 -21.30 -11.07 14.70
CA SER A 20 -22.19 -12.01 15.39
C SER A 20 -21.44 -13.28 15.76
N ALA A 21 -21.68 -13.80 16.93
CA ALA A 21 -21.10 -15.08 17.36
C ALA A 21 -21.50 -16.21 16.38
N ASN A 22 -20.59 -17.16 16.17
CA ASN A 22 -20.78 -18.30 15.29
C ASN A 22 -21.10 -17.95 13.81
N THR A 23 -20.75 -16.75 13.37
CA THR A 23 -20.88 -16.31 11.99
C THR A 23 -19.49 -16.26 11.33
N ALA A 24 -19.33 -16.93 10.18
CA ALA A 24 -18.12 -16.87 9.41
C ALA A 24 -18.07 -15.56 8.59
N TYR A 25 -16.97 -14.84 8.68
CA TYR A 25 -16.70 -13.65 7.90
C TYR A 25 -15.54 -13.94 6.94
N PRO A 26 -15.77 -13.95 5.62
CA PRO A 26 -14.70 -14.22 4.66
C PRO A 26 -13.67 -13.09 4.69
N ILE A 27 -12.40 -13.48 4.63
CA ILE A 27 -11.25 -12.59 4.48
C ILE A 27 -10.42 -13.13 3.32
N ASP A 28 -10.28 -12.34 2.26
CA ASP A 28 -9.43 -12.65 1.11
C ASP A 28 -8.29 -11.64 1.04
N ILE A 29 -7.06 -12.13 1.18
CA ILE A 29 -5.87 -11.28 1.08
C ILE A 29 -5.38 -11.28 -0.37
N GLY A 30 -5.37 -10.09 -0.98
CA GLY A 30 -4.92 -9.92 -2.35
C GLY A 30 -3.44 -10.28 -2.53
N ALA A 31 -3.15 -11.10 -3.51
CA ALA A 31 -1.78 -11.37 -3.92
C ALA A 31 -1.14 -10.13 -4.54
N GLY A 32 0.16 -9.95 -4.36
CA GLY A 32 0.94 -8.97 -5.10
C GLY A 32 0.90 -9.24 -6.60
N GLY A 33 1.04 -8.20 -7.42
CA GLY A 33 1.07 -8.34 -8.87
C GLY A 33 2.27 -9.16 -9.35
N SER A 34 2.19 -9.67 -10.55
CA SER A 34 3.32 -10.27 -11.27
C SER A 34 3.68 -9.39 -12.47
N ASN A 35 4.89 -9.54 -13.01
CA ASN A 35 5.45 -8.73 -14.11
C ASN A 35 4.38 -8.05 -14.98
N ASN A 36 4.25 -6.73 -14.90
CA ASN A 36 3.28 -5.90 -15.63
C ASN A 36 1.80 -6.18 -15.34
N THR A 37 1.50 -6.94 -14.32
CA THR A 37 0.12 -7.22 -13.89
C THR A 37 -0.07 -6.72 -12.47
N ASP A 38 -1.12 -5.95 -12.24
CA ASP A 38 -1.46 -5.49 -10.91
C ASP A 38 -1.77 -6.65 -9.97
N GLY A 39 -1.65 -6.40 -8.67
CA GLY A 39 -2.10 -7.30 -7.64
C GLY A 39 -3.62 -7.51 -7.64
N ASN A 40 -4.10 -8.21 -6.66
CA ASN A 40 -5.52 -8.38 -6.39
C ASN A 40 -5.95 -7.53 -5.20
N ASP A 41 -7.21 -7.15 -5.18
CA ASP A 41 -7.79 -6.45 -4.05
C ASP A 41 -7.86 -7.37 -2.82
N THR A 42 -7.68 -6.79 -1.65
CA THR A 42 -7.90 -7.46 -0.37
C THR A 42 -9.32 -7.17 0.12
N THR A 43 -10.06 -8.18 0.50
CA THR A 43 -11.41 -8.00 1.03
C THR A 43 -11.58 -8.58 2.42
N ALA A 44 -12.27 -7.86 3.29
CA ALA A 44 -12.65 -8.35 4.63
C ALA A 44 -13.95 -7.66 5.06
N PHE A 45 -14.85 -8.38 5.70
CA PHE A 45 -16.09 -7.84 6.28
C PHE A 45 -16.93 -7.00 5.28
N GLY A 46 -16.92 -7.39 3.99
CA GLY A 46 -17.62 -6.66 2.92
C GLY A 46 -16.97 -5.35 2.50
N LYS A 47 -15.73 -5.11 2.87
CA LYS A 47 -14.92 -3.95 2.50
C LYS A 47 -13.74 -4.37 1.64
N THR A 48 -13.25 -3.44 0.83
CA THR A 48 -12.18 -3.68 -0.14
C THR A 48 -11.06 -2.68 0.05
N GLY A 49 -9.84 -3.19 0.31
CA GLY A 49 -8.59 -2.46 0.16
C GLY A 49 -8.04 -2.65 -1.25
N GLY A 50 -7.73 -1.55 -1.93
CA GLY A 50 -7.29 -1.62 -3.31
C GLY A 50 -5.90 -2.21 -3.49
N LYS A 51 -5.73 -2.93 -4.57
CA LYS A 51 -4.49 -3.61 -4.98
C LYS A 51 -3.30 -2.67 -5.16
N GLY A 52 -2.09 -3.16 -4.94
CA GLY A 52 -0.85 -2.50 -5.35
C GLY A 52 -0.63 -2.64 -6.87
N ALA A 53 -0.28 -1.53 -7.53
CA ALA A 53 -0.02 -1.53 -8.96
C ALA A 53 1.39 -2.04 -9.30
N SER A 54 1.55 -2.66 -10.46
CA SER A 54 2.85 -3.04 -11.00
C SER A 54 3.63 -1.82 -11.50
N GLY A 55 4.96 -1.90 -11.46
CA GLY A 55 5.83 -0.92 -12.10
C GLY A 55 5.70 -0.95 -13.63
N GLY A 56 5.95 0.19 -14.29
CA GLY A 56 5.94 0.31 -15.74
C GLY A 56 7.10 -0.45 -16.40
N THR A 57 6.87 -0.91 -17.63
CA THR A 57 7.85 -1.60 -18.47
C THR A 57 8.47 -0.66 -19.48
N SER A 58 9.81 -0.66 -19.60
CA SER A 58 10.51 0.07 -20.65
C SER A 58 10.18 -0.53 -22.06
N PRO A 59 10.15 0.26 -23.16
CA PRO A 59 10.63 1.65 -23.24
C PRO A 59 9.59 2.75 -23.04
N VAL A 60 8.30 2.48 -22.93
CA VAL A 60 7.29 3.55 -23.07
C VAL A 60 6.09 3.39 -22.12
N ASP A 61 6.09 2.46 -21.18
CA ASP A 61 4.91 2.23 -20.36
C ASP A 61 4.88 3.08 -19.09
N ASN A 62 3.74 3.66 -18.85
CA ASN A 62 3.41 4.25 -17.58
C ASN A 62 3.33 3.13 -16.52
N GLY A 63 3.69 3.41 -15.29
CA GLY A 63 3.33 2.52 -14.19
C GLY A 63 1.83 2.31 -14.19
N SER A 64 1.37 1.14 -13.81
CA SER A 64 -0.05 0.82 -13.83
C SER A 64 -0.82 1.71 -12.85
N THR A 65 -2.02 2.10 -13.23
CA THR A 65 -2.95 2.83 -12.37
C THR A 65 -3.86 1.84 -11.67
N ALA A 66 -3.69 1.68 -10.37
CA ALA A 66 -4.65 0.94 -9.57
C ALA A 66 -5.77 1.90 -9.14
N PRO A 67 -7.01 1.71 -9.57
CA PRO A 67 -8.11 2.64 -9.24
C PRO A 67 -8.37 2.77 -7.75
N LEU A 68 -7.95 1.80 -6.95
CA LEU A 68 -8.19 1.69 -5.51
C LEU A 68 -6.92 1.39 -4.70
N GLY A 69 -5.69 1.69 -5.20
CA GLY A 69 -4.49 1.27 -4.50
C GLY A 69 -3.27 2.13 -4.72
N SER A 70 -2.12 1.63 -4.28
CA SER A 70 -0.82 2.28 -4.45
C SER A 70 -0.31 2.15 -5.87
N GLY A 71 0.17 3.24 -6.47
CA GLY A 71 0.70 3.30 -7.83
C GLY A 71 2.06 2.64 -7.97
N GLY A 72 2.33 2.02 -9.11
CA GLY A 72 3.64 1.51 -9.51
C GLY A 72 4.56 2.63 -10.01
N GLY A 73 5.87 2.46 -9.87
CA GLY A 73 6.86 3.39 -10.43
C GLY A 73 6.86 3.36 -11.95
N GLY A 74 7.11 4.49 -12.60
CA GLY A 74 7.21 4.59 -14.07
C GLY A 74 8.47 3.96 -14.64
N SER A 75 8.46 3.66 -15.94
CA SER A 75 9.62 3.20 -16.71
C SER A 75 10.38 4.35 -17.37
N ASN A 76 11.55 4.07 -17.94
CA ASN A 76 12.53 5.04 -18.46
C ASN A 76 12.05 6.15 -19.39
N CYS A 77 11.01 5.95 -20.17
CA CYS A 77 10.58 6.87 -21.23
C CYS A 77 9.08 7.10 -21.21
N GLY A 78 8.38 6.47 -20.32
CA GLY A 78 6.94 6.61 -20.14
C GLY A 78 6.59 7.67 -19.12
N ALA A 79 5.41 8.23 -19.21
CA ALA A 79 4.84 9.03 -18.14
C ALA A 79 4.72 8.15 -16.88
N GLY A 80 5.10 8.68 -15.73
CA GLY A 80 5.02 7.96 -14.47
C GLY A 80 3.60 7.47 -14.24
N GLY A 81 3.47 6.22 -13.85
CA GLY A 81 2.23 5.66 -13.43
C GLY A 81 1.74 6.35 -12.18
N GLY A 82 0.76 7.16 -12.36
CA GLY A 82 0.02 7.70 -11.25
C GLY A 82 -1.04 6.70 -10.82
N GLY A 83 -1.05 6.30 -9.58
CA GLY A 83 -2.28 5.83 -9.00
C GLY A 83 -3.25 7.01 -8.93
N SER A 84 -4.20 7.11 -9.83
CA SER A 84 -5.35 7.99 -9.69
C SER A 84 -6.50 7.16 -9.12
N GLY A 85 -6.39 6.78 -7.88
CA GLY A 85 -7.42 6.01 -7.22
C GLY A 85 -8.11 6.82 -6.14
N THR A 86 -9.30 6.40 -5.80
CA THR A 86 -10.07 6.96 -4.67
C THR A 86 -9.45 6.62 -3.32
N GLN A 87 -8.52 5.67 -3.29
CA GLN A 87 -7.84 5.19 -2.08
C GLN A 87 -6.32 5.43 -2.07
N GLY A 88 -5.78 6.20 -3.02
CA GLY A 88 -4.37 6.50 -3.11
C GLY A 88 -4.10 7.88 -3.70
N ASN A 89 -2.85 8.26 -3.71
CA ASN A 89 -2.41 9.53 -4.28
C ASN A 89 -1.86 9.34 -5.70
N PRO A 90 -1.86 10.39 -6.52
CA PRO A 90 -1.30 10.31 -7.87
C PRO A 90 0.20 10.02 -7.84
N GLY A 91 0.68 9.32 -8.84
CA GLY A 91 2.11 9.17 -9.08
C GLY A 91 2.73 10.42 -9.69
N GLY A 92 4.05 10.45 -9.69
CA GLY A 92 4.82 11.53 -10.30
C GLY A 92 4.78 11.50 -11.82
N ALA A 93 4.79 12.66 -12.47
CA ALA A 93 4.95 12.79 -13.90
C ALA A 93 6.38 12.44 -14.35
N THR A 94 6.55 12.06 -15.62
CA THR A 94 7.89 11.94 -16.20
C THR A 94 8.50 13.30 -16.49
N GLY A 95 9.81 13.39 -16.41
CA GLY A 95 10.53 14.49 -17.04
C GLY A 95 10.48 14.34 -18.57
N GLY A 96 10.28 15.44 -19.28
CA GLY A 96 10.06 15.50 -20.73
C GLY A 96 11.12 14.78 -21.58
N SER A 97 10.70 14.34 -22.78
CA SER A 97 11.55 13.72 -23.82
C SER A 97 12.52 14.72 -24.45
N PRO A 98 13.75 14.34 -24.91
CA PRO A 98 14.31 13.00 -24.82
C PRO A 98 15.21 12.83 -23.58
N GLY A 99 15.02 11.74 -22.83
CA GLY A 99 15.90 11.40 -21.71
C GLY A 99 15.35 11.70 -20.32
N GLY A 100 14.07 12.01 -20.21
CA GLY A 100 13.41 12.25 -18.92
C GLY A 100 13.42 11.01 -18.02
N MET A 101 13.43 11.27 -16.72
CA MET A 101 13.40 10.24 -15.70
C MET A 101 11.97 9.86 -15.39
N ALA A 102 11.74 8.61 -15.03
CA ALA A 102 10.43 8.13 -14.64
C ALA A 102 9.95 8.78 -13.34
N GLY A 103 8.65 8.92 -13.18
CA GLY A 103 8.07 9.34 -11.92
C GLY A 103 7.88 8.16 -10.96
N GLY A 104 7.89 8.43 -9.67
CA GLY A 104 7.51 7.48 -8.64
C GLY A 104 6.01 7.25 -8.59
N GLY A 105 5.59 6.06 -8.20
CA GLY A 105 4.18 5.72 -7.96
C GLY A 105 3.63 6.44 -6.74
N GLY A 106 2.32 6.70 -6.74
CA GLY A 106 1.65 7.27 -5.56
C GLY A 106 1.47 6.25 -4.45
N GLY A 107 1.60 6.70 -3.22
CA GLY A 107 1.31 5.91 -2.02
C GLY A 107 -0.03 6.28 -1.40
N ALA A 108 -0.42 5.55 -0.37
CA ALA A 108 -1.66 5.79 0.38
C ALA A 108 -1.64 7.13 1.11
N GLY A 109 -0.49 7.54 1.61
CA GLY A 109 -0.33 8.77 2.40
C GLY A 109 0.20 9.97 1.61
N GLY A 110 0.77 9.78 0.39
CA GLY A 110 1.35 10.86 -0.38
C GLY A 110 1.56 10.55 -1.85
N ALA A 111 1.64 11.58 -2.67
CA ALA A 111 1.94 11.46 -4.09
C ALA A 111 3.39 11.02 -4.34
N GLY A 112 3.61 10.35 -5.46
CA GLY A 112 4.96 10.05 -5.92
C GLY A 112 5.67 11.29 -6.49
N ASN A 113 7.00 11.31 -6.42
CA ASN A 113 7.81 12.39 -6.94
C ASN A 113 7.91 12.33 -8.46
N SER A 114 7.87 13.50 -9.11
CA SER A 114 8.02 13.58 -10.56
C SER A 114 9.46 13.41 -10.98
N GLY A 115 9.67 12.68 -12.08
CA GLY A 115 10.97 12.60 -12.71
C GLY A 115 11.38 13.94 -13.32
N GLY A 116 12.68 14.22 -13.33
CA GLY A 116 13.27 15.42 -13.93
C GLY A 116 13.62 15.24 -15.41
N ALA A 117 13.85 16.37 -16.09
CA ALA A 117 14.36 16.36 -17.45
C ALA A 117 15.88 16.12 -17.46
N GLY A 118 16.37 15.25 -18.36
CA GLY A 118 17.79 15.02 -18.56
C GLY A 118 18.44 14.17 -17.46
N CYS A 119 19.79 14.17 -17.45
CA CYS A 119 20.60 13.36 -16.55
C CYS A 119 20.89 14.03 -15.19
N GLY A 120 19.91 14.65 -14.58
CA GLY A 120 20.03 15.36 -13.29
C GLY A 120 19.83 14.43 -12.08
N THR A 121 20.04 14.99 -10.89
CA THR A 121 19.78 14.35 -9.59
C THR A 121 18.35 14.67 -9.15
N ASN A 122 17.35 14.06 -9.76
CA ASN A 122 15.98 14.26 -9.33
C ASN A 122 15.48 13.02 -8.60
N GLU A 123 14.79 13.29 -7.53
CA GLU A 123 14.14 12.28 -6.73
C GLU A 123 12.95 11.72 -7.52
N GLN A 124 12.98 10.41 -7.75
CA GLN A 124 11.90 9.67 -8.44
C GLN A 124 11.21 8.75 -7.44
N ASP A 125 11.21 9.16 -6.18
CA ASP A 125 10.79 8.31 -5.08
C ASP A 125 9.29 8.05 -5.12
N GLY A 126 8.90 6.88 -4.69
CA GLY A 126 7.51 6.53 -4.47
C GLY A 126 6.91 7.34 -3.34
N GLY A 127 5.61 7.59 -3.44
CA GLY A 127 4.84 8.28 -2.41
C GLY A 127 4.80 7.49 -1.10
N ILE A 128 4.74 8.20 0.01
CA ILE A 128 4.67 7.59 1.33
C ILE A 128 3.37 6.82 1.53
N GLY A 129 3.42 5.76 2.32
CA GLY A 129 2.25 5.06 2.84
C GLY A 129 1.59 5.81 4.00
N THR A 130 0.53 5.25 4.54
CA THR A 130 -0.18 5.76 5.71
C THR A 130 0.28 5.05 6.97
N ASP A 131 0.50 5.82 8.05
CA ASP A 131 0.88 5.29 9.37
C ASP A 131 -0.38 4.99 10.21
N PHE A 132 -0.53 3.73 10.58
CA PHE A 132 -1.61 3.22 11.44
C PHE A 132 -1.14 2.83 12.83
N SER A 133 0.13 3.03 13.17
CA SER A 133 0.66 2.69 14.49
C SER A 133 -0.08 3.39 15.65
N PRO A 134 -0.61 4.61 15.49
CA PRO A 134 -1.42 5.24 16.54
C PRO A 134 -2.72 4.50 16.84
N THR A 135 -3.36 3.91 15.83
CA THR A 135 -4.63 3.18 15.98
C THR A 135 -4.41 1.71 16.30
N PHE A 136 -3.40 1.11 15.70
CA PHE A 136 -3.03 -0.30 15.85
C PHE A 136 -1.57 -0.43 16.33
N PRO A 137 -1.28 -0.22 17.62
CA PRO A 137 0.08 -0.30 18.13
C PRO A 137 0.64 -1.72 18.02
N GLY A 138 1.93 -1.83 17.64
CA GLY A 138 2.63 -3.11 17.58
C GLY A 138 2.39 -3.95 16.32
N ILE A 139 1.71 -3.40 15.30
CA ILE A 139 1.55 -4.09 14.01
C ILE A 139 2.86 -4.12 13.21
N PRO A 140 3.03 -5.09 12.30
CA PRO A 140 4.23 -5.21 11.46
C PRO A 140 4.54 -3.95 10.64
N ASN A 141 5.72 -3.90 10.03
CA ASN A 141 6.18 -2.82 9.15
C ASN A 141 6.13 -1.42 9.80
N SER A 142 6.38 -1.35 11.11
CA SER A 142 6.29 -0.11 11.90
C SER A 142 4.95 0.63 11.77
N GLY A 143 3.91 -0.06 11.36
CA GLY A 143 2.56 0.50 11.19
C GLY A 143 2.32 1.25 9.88
N VAL A 144 3.31 1.33 8.98
CA VAL A 144 3.18 2.08 7.71
C VAL A 144 2.88 1.13 6.56
N TYR A 145 1.86 1.43 5.75
CA TYR A 145 1.37 0.59 4.67
C TYR A 145 1.03 1.39 3.42
N GLY A 146 1.08 0.71 2.25
CA GLY A 146 0.67 1.30 0.98
C GLY A 146 1.63 2.33 0.41
N GLY A 147 2.95 2.10 0.53
CA GLY A 147 3.97 2.93 -0.12
C GLY A 147 4.00 2.75 -1.63
N GLY A 148 4.20 3.82 -2.40
CA GLY A 148 4.34 3.77 -3.86
C GLY A 148 5.69 3.22 -4.32
N GLY A 149 5.76 2.66 -5.52
CA GLY A 149 7.01 2.19 -6.12
C GLY A 149 7.92 3.34 -6.61
N GLY A 150 9.23 3.18 -6.52
CA GLY A 150 10.20 4.13 -7.06
C GLY A 150 10.28 4.09 -8.58
N GLY A 151 10.50 5.24 -9.23
CA GLY A 151 10.70 5.36 -10.66
C GLY A 151 12.04 4.79 -11.12
N ALA A 152 12.09 4.27 -12.36
CA ALA A 152 13.32 3.78 -12.96
C ALA A 152 14.21 4.89 -13.50
N SER A 153 15.51 4.62 -13.64
CA SER A 153 16.46 5.51 -14.27
C SER A 153 17.10 4.91 -15.52
N ARG A 154 17.53 5.79 -16.44
CA ARG A 154 18.27 5.43 -17.65
C ARG A 154 19.78 5.31 -17.39
N ASP A 155 20.50 4.90 -18.43
CA ASP A 155 21.95 4.65 -18.39
C ASP A 155 22.81 5.85 -17.96
N CYS A 156 22.36 7.08 -18.19
CA CYS A 156 23.11 8.27 -17.81
C CYS A 156 22.87 8.75 -16.37
N GLN A 157 22.03 8.05 -15.60
CA GLN A 157 21.58 8.55 -14.31
C GLN A 157 22.36 7.93 -13.14
N PRO A 158 22.85 8.75 -12.20
CA PRO A 158 23.55 8.25 -11.03
C PRO A 158 22.62 7.62 -9.98
N GLN A 159 21.34 7.93 -10.00
CA GLN A 159 20.36 7.53 -8.99
C GLN A 159 19.10 6.91 -9.60
N ARG A 160 18.37 6.20 -8.80
CA ARG A 160 17.06 5.62 -9.08
C ARG A 160 16.08 6.06 -8.00
N GLY A 161 14.79 6.01 -8.26
CA GLY A 161 13.79 6.23 -7.25
C GLY A 161 13.81 5.14 -6.19
N THR A 162 13.73 5.53 -4.94
CA THR A 162 13.47 4.62 -3.83
C THR A 162 11.97 4.37 -3.69
N GLY A 163 11.60 3.18 -3.22
CA GLY A 163 10.22 2.92 -2.87
C GLY A 163 9.80 3.73 -1.66
N GLY A 164 8.57 4.20 -1.66
CA GLY A 164 8.01 4.94 -0.55
C GLY A 164 7.91 4.09 0.73
N PRO A 165 8.08 4.71 1.92
CA PRO A 165 7.79 4.05 3.19
C PRO A 165 6.41 3.41 3.18
N GLY A 166 6.29 2.22 3.76
CA GLY A 166 5.05 1.44 3.67
C GLY A 166 5.11 0.33 2.63
N GLY A 167 6.32 -0.09 2.24
CA GLY A 167 6.55 -1.29 1.44
C GLY A 167 6.72 -1.07 -0.05
N GLY A 168 6.93 0.16 -0.51
CA GLY A 168 7.22 0.42 -1.92
C GLY A 168 8.53 -0.22 -2.38
N GLY A 169 8.55 -0.77 -3.60
CA GLY A 169 9.74 -1.33 -4.25
C GLY A 169 10.60 -0.25 -4.91
N ASN A 170 11.92 -0.43 -4.92
CA ASN A 170 12.85 0.49 -5.58
C ASN A 170 12.80 0.34 -7.10
N GLY A 171 12.94 1.44 -7.84
CA GLY A 171 13.14 1.42 -9.27
C GLY A 171 14.47 0.79 -9.70
N GLU A 172 14.59 0.37 -10.94
CA GLU A 172 15.83 -0.14 -11.51
C GLU A 172 16.73 1.01 -11.96
N ARG A 173 18.05 0.84 -11.83
CA ARG A 173 19.06 1.74 -12.36
C ARG A 173 19.70 1.14 -13.60
N GLY A 174 19.47 1.74 -14.78
CA GLY A 174 19.96 1.22 -16.05
C GLY A 174 21.47 1.19 -16.16
N ALA A 175 22.16 2.29 -15.88
CA ALA A 175 23.62 2.42 -16.07
C ALA A 175 24.45 1.48 -15.20
N ALA A 176 24.05 1.28 -13.97
CA ALA A 176 24.77 0.42 -13.03
C ALA A 176 24.20 -1.00 -12.96
N GLN A 177 23.20 -1.32 -13.78
CA GLN A 177 22.48 -2.59 -13.73
C GLN A 177 22.05 -2.99 -12.30
N THR A 178 21.79 -1.98 -11.47
CA THR A 178 21.27 -2.25 -10.12
C THR A 178 19.80 -2.58 -10.25
N ALA A 179 19.45 -3.84 -9.99
CA ALA A 179 18.08 -4.30 -10.07
C ALA A 179 17.17 -3.49 -9.14
N GLY A 180 15.99 -3.20 -9.60
CA GLY A 180 14.90 -2.71 -8.79
C GLY A 180 14.39 -3.78 -7.83
N SER A 181 13.30 -3.50 -7.16
CA SER A 181 12.67 -4.49 -6.26
C SER A 181 11.16 -4.47 -6.35
N ALA A 182 10.56 -5.60 -6.01
CA ALA A 182 9.13 -5.68 -5.78
C ALA A 182 8.74 -4.89 -4.53
N GLY A 183 7.47 -4.54 -4.45
CA GLY A 183 6.85 -4.11 -3.21
C GLY A 183 6.94 -5.20 -2.14
N SER A 184 7.05 -4.79 -0.89
CA SER A 184 7.13 -5.70 0.24
C SER A 184 5.83 -6.48 0.42
N ALA A 185 5.92 -7.76 0.70
CA ALA A 185 4.75 -8.57 1.02
C ALA A 185 4.04 -8.06 2.27
N ASN A 186 2.73 -8.23 2.33
CA ASN A 186 1.86 -7.84 3.45
C ASN A 186 1.89 -6.32 3.73
N THR A 187 2.02 -5.50 2.69
CA THR A 187 2.03 -4.05 2.83
C THR A 187 1.16 -3.31 1.82
N GLY A 188 0.73 -3.98 0.73
CA GLY A 188 0.04 -3.32 -0.36
C GLY A 188 0.89 -2.29 -1.12
N GLY A 189 2.22 -2.39 -1.01
CA GLY A 189 3.16 -1.46 -1.63
C GLY A 189 3.29 -1.67 -3.13
N GLY A 190 3.44 -0.59 -3.90
CA GLY A 190 3.66 -0.64 -5.35
C GLY A 190 5.04 -1.20 -5.73
N GLY A 191 5.15 -1.84 -6.89
CA GLY A 191 6.42 -2.32 -7.44
C GLY A 191 7.26 -1.20 -8.06
N GLY A 192 8.57 -1.33 -8.03
CA GLY A 192 9.51 -0.40 -8.69
C GLY A 192 9.44 -0.48 -10.22
N GLY A 193 9.73 0.62 -10.89
CA GLY A 193 9.80 0.66 -12.37
C GLY A 193 10.99 -0.12 -12.93
N GLY A 194 10.82 -0.70 -14.13
CA GLY A 194 11.90 -1.33 -14.91
C GLY A 194 12.73 -0.31 -15.66
N GLY A 195 14.05 -0.39 -15.53
CA GLY A 195 15.05 0.47 -16.18
C GLY A 195 15.80 -0.27 -17.28
N GLY A 196 16.53 0.42 -18.10
CA GLY A 196 17.42 -0.22 -19.06
C GLY A 196 17.80 0.70 -20.21
N PRO A 197 18.72 0.23 -21.09
CA PRO A 197 19.06 0.96 -22.30
C PRO A 197 17.82 1.07 -23.21
N THR A 198 17.79 2.12 -24.02
CA THR A 198 16.66 2.51 -24.88
C THR A 198 16.15 1.43 -25.82
N THR A 199 16.91 0.37 -26.02
CA THR A 199 16.62 -0.70 -26.99
C THR A 199 16.19 -2.02 -26.37
N SER A 200 16.31 -2.17 -25.05
CA SER A 200 15.97 -3.43 -24.35
C SER A 200 14.98 -3.12 -23.24
N GLY A 201 13.71 -3.38 -23.50
CA GLY A 201 12.68 -3.23 -22.49
C GLY A 201 12.93 -4.17 -21.32
N ARG A 202 12.94 -3.64 -20.10
CA ARG A 202 12.91 -4.44 -18.88
C ARG A 202 11.57 -4.27 -18.20
N SER A 203 11.07 -5.39 -17.70
CA SER A 203 9.80 -5.41 -16.96
C SER A 203 9.92 -4.65 -15.65
N GLY A 204 8.85 -3.97 -15.27
CA GLY A 204 8.71 -3.45 -13.91
C GLY A 204 8.64 -4.58 -12.88
N PHE A 205 8.72 -4.22 -11.63
CA PHE A 205 8.70 -5.17 -10.51
C PHE A 205 7.29 -5.33 -9.95
N ASN A 206 7.07 -6.45 -9.31
CA ASN A 206 5.76 -6.82 -8.74
C ASN A 206 5.35 -5.86 -7.62
N GLY A 207 4.04 -5.63 -7.47
CA GLY A 207 3.50 -5.04 -6.25
C GLY A 207 3.56 -6.02 -5.06
N GLY A 208 3.47 -5.51 -3.84
CA GLY A 208 3.37 -6.30 -2.63
C GLY A 208 1.96 -6.85 -2.42
N SER A 209 1.83 -7.95 -1.70
CA SER A 209 0.53 -8.46 -1.26
C SER A 209 -0.08 -7.57 -0.17
N GLY A 210 -1.40 -7.64 -0.01
CA GLY A 210 -2.13 -6.95 1.04
C GLY A 210 -1.99 -7.57 2.43
N ILE A 211 -2.67 -6.98 3.38
CA ILE A 211 -2.79 -7.46 4.77
C ILE A 211 -4.14 -7.04 5.36
N VAL A 212 -4.67 -7.85 6.25
CA VAL A 212 -5.79 -7.49 7.12
C VAL A 212 -5.34 -7.56 8.57
N VAL A 213 -5.53 -6.48 9.32
CA VAL A 213 -5.26 -6.44 10.75
C VAL A 213 -6.60 -6.28 11.48
N VAL A 214 -6.89 -7.20 12.36
CA VAL A 214 -8.12 -7.17 13.17
C VAL A 214 -7.74 -6.93 14.63
N LYS A 215 -8.37 -5.93 15.23
CA LYS A 215 -8.24 -5.63 16.65
C LYS A 215 -9.55 -5.90 17.33
N GLU A 216 -9.55 -6.89 18.18
CA GLU A 216 -10.69 -7.16 19.04
C GLU A 216 -10.73 -6.14 20.19
N LEU A 217 -11.88 -5.50 20.35
CA LEU A 217 -12.11 -4.59 21.46
C LEU A 217 -12.50 -5.39 22.70
N ASN A 218 -11.51 -5.93 23.38
CA ASN A 218 -11.74 -6.67 24.61
C ASN A 218 -12.01 -5.69 25.77
N ARG A 219 -13.24 -5.66 26.25
CA ARG A 219 -13.61 -4.88 27.46
C ARG A 219 -13.02 -5.46 28.74
N ALA A 220 -12.43 -6.65 28.69
CA ALA A 220 -11.90 -7.36 29.84
C ALA A 220 -10.38 -7.15 30.08
N SER A 221 -9.71 -6.21 29.40
CA SER A 221 -8.29 -5.92 29.59
C SER A 221 -8.05 -5.04 30.84
N GLY A 222 -8.44 -5.50 32.01
CA GLY A 222 -8.19 -4.82 33.27
C GLY A 222 -7.79 -5.81 34.36
N VAL A 223 -6.92 -5.39 35.28
CA VAL A 223 -6.73 -6.11 36.55
C VAL A 223 -7.97 -5.90 37.40
N TRP A 224 -8.79 -6.92 37.48
CA TRP A 224 -10.01 -6.89 38.30
C TRP A 224 -9.65 -7.15 39.76
N SER A 225 -10.04 -6.25 40.65
CA SER A 225 -9.92 -6.51 42.07
C SER A 225 -10.84 -7.70 42.47
N MET A 226 -10.46 -8.43 43.50
CA MET A 226 -11.31 -9.53 44.02
C MET A 226 -12.72 -9.05 44.35
N GLN A 227 -12.85 -7.82 44.83
CA GLN A 227 -14.15 -7.24 45.18
C GLN A 227 -14.98 -6.95 43.89
N SER A 228 -14.34 -6.47 42.81
CA SER A 228 -15.02 -6.27 41.53
C SER A 228 -15.49 -7.60 40.93
N GLN A 229 -14.66 -8.64 41.03
CA GLN A 229 -15.02 -10.00 40.58
C GLN A 229 -16.21 -10.56 41.36
N PHE A 230 -16.16 -10.45 42.68
CA PHE A 230 -17.25 -10.92 43.52
C PHE A 230 -18.56 -10.17 43.27
N SER A 231 -18.49 -8.84 43.11
CA SER A 231 -19.67 -8.02 42.81
C SER A 231 -20.27 -8.37 41.43
N ALA A 232 -19.43 -8.55 40.41
CA ALA A 232 -19.88 -8.92 39.06
C ALA A 232 -20.52 -10.33 39.05
N GLN A 233 -19.96 -11.26 39.81
CA GLN A 233 -20.48 -12.62 39.93
C GLN A 233 -21.83 -12.66 40.69
N SER A 234 -21.94 -11.89 41.76
CA SER A 234 -23.18 -11.80 42.54
C SER A 234 -24.31 -11.09 41.78
N GLN A 235 -23.98 -10.22 40.85
CA GLN A 235 -24.92 -9.51 39.98
C GLN A 235 -25.21 -10.26 38.66
N GLY A 236 -24.62 -11.42 38.44
CA GLY A 236 -24.75 -12.17 37.18
C GLY A 236 -24.19 -11.47 35.95
N THR A 237 -23.30 -10.48 36.16
CA THR A 237 -22.63 -9.72 35.08
C THR A 237 -21.21 -10.21 34.82
N TRP A 238 -20.74 -11.22 35.57
CA TRP A 238 -19.47 -11.86 35.35
C TRP A 238 -19.48 -12.62 34.02
N PRO A 239 -18.46 -12.46 33.17
CA PRO A 239 -18.38 -13.22 31.92
C PRO A 239 -18.36 -14.73 32.24
N ASP A 240 -19.33 -15.45 31.76
CA ASP A 240 -19.46 -16.91 31.92
C ASP A 240 -18.54 -17.70 30.95
N GLY A 241 -17.57 -17.05 30.38
CA GLY A 241 -16.69 -17.59 29.32
C GLY A 241 -17.27 -17.43 27.92
N SER A 242 -18.48 -16.97 27.77
CA SER A 242 -19.07 -16.58 26.51
C SER A 242 -18.83 -15.07 26.28
N VAL A 243 -17.64 -14.71 25.79
CA VAL A 243 -17.36 -13.33 25.40
C VAL A 243 -18.08 -13.08 24.08
N SER A 244 -19.20 -12.38 24.13
CA SER A 244 -19.82 -11.85 22.92
C SER A 244 -19.00 -10.67 22.45
N VAL A 245 -18.11 -10.88 21.47
CA VAL A 245 -17.46 -9.79 20.74
C VAL A 245 -18.56 -9.09 19.94
N THR A 246 -18.90 -7.88 20.34
CA THR A 246 -19.96 -7.08 19.67
C THR A 246 -19.43 -6.15 18.62
N GLY A 247 -18.12 -5.96 18.57
CA GLY A 247 -17.46 -5.12 17.57
C GLY A 247 -15.97 -5.39 17.50
N ILE A 248 -15.44 -5.18 16.35
CA ILE A 248 -14.00 -5.26 16.05
C ILE A 248 -13.59 -4.02 15.28
N ASP A 249 -12.34 -3.59 15.47
CA ASP A 249 -11.66 -2.63 14.59
C ASP A 249 -10.74 -3.40 13.65
N TYR A 250 -10.71 -3.04 12.39
CA TYR A 250 -9.80 -3.69 11.45
C TYR A 250 -9.29 -2.73 10.38
N LEU A 251 -8.12 -3.07 9.84
CA LEU A 251 -7.44 -2.39 8.75
C LEU A 251 -7.34 -3.36 7.57
N VAL A 252 -7.73 -2.91 6.39
CA VAL A 252 -7.57 -3.64 5.13
C VAL A 252 -6.58 -2.90 4.26
N VAL A 253 -5.55 -3.59 3.80
CA VAL A 253 -4.53 -3.08 2.89
C VAL A 253 -4.44 -4.03 1.70
N GLY A 254 -4.60 -3.51 0.50
CA GLY A 254 -4.52 -4.24 -0.76
C GLY A 254 -3.24 -3.98 -1.54
#